data_76fdd60d4b5955c9199f416cf4c50034
#
_entry.id   76fdd60d4b5955c9199f416cf4c50034
#
_cell.length_a   1.000
_cell.length_b   1.000
_cell.length_c   1.000
_cell.angle_alpha   90.00
_cell.angle_beta   90.00
_cell.angle_gamma   90.00
#
_symmetry.space_group_name_H-M   'P 1'
#
loop_
_entity.id
_entity.type
_entity.pdbx_description
1 polymer ?
#
loop_
_entity_poly.entity_id
_entity_poly.type
_entity_poly.pdbx_seq_one_letter_code
_entity_poly.pdbx_strand_id
1 'polypeptide(L)'
;MKPTSTGGRPVSPDAETVTASDVGRELRRLRKAAGETQAETARIIGVTRANLTQWETAKYLPSAHNARQLDDHFRAANALFKLVEKARSPQEHAAPAAGDAGVVDTSRSLLQVFHTVGAKLAEHLIHDADGKPLGWRHNLQKNTGPKALSTAYGINTMLVVGDPYIDLHTLSEDLYRLQSAHGWRGRAGGKRPETTASVVDALFRTSTLSADEGLERLEGSLDPYSRTRPYLLSAVLHTAVRLRPDAPLTDRLIDALLAARLDFDGSRLWPEKNEAGLVAPEASVVHTARSVVALRDVLRSREDRNDVREAADEATQWLIDRSHSDDGVAEDLERPRPDGEGTTRIIIRHFTAAWVVQALANAPRLPLPRLNRALGTLWERYDADQGLWVWGSGDLPIWQTLDAVTALRAAALAVAVPPLSPPGTP
;
A
#
# COMPACT_ATOMS: atom_id res chain seq x y z
N MET A 1 13.57 -41.61 56.60
CA MET A 1 14.26 -40.41 56.13
C MET A 1 13.44 -39.78 55.02
N LYS A 2 12.83 -38.64 55.25
CA LYS A 2 12.14 -37.83 54.24
C LYS A 2 13.14 -36.89 53.60
N PRO A 3 13.10 -36.63 52.28
CA PRO A 3 13.78 -35.50 51.73
C PRO A 3 12.83 -34.29 51.61
N THR A 4 13.42 -33.19 51.94
CA THR A 4 12.91 -31.84 52.09
C THR A 4 12.61 -31.15 50.75
N SER A 5 11.48 -30.48 50.78
CA SER A 5 11.11 -29.17 50.20
C SER A 5 12.01 -28.55 49.14
N THR A 6 11.49 -28.46 47.93
CA THR A 6 11.95 -27.60 46.84
C THR A 6 11.35 -26.21 46.96
N GLY A 7 12.23 -25.21 47.06
CA GLY A 7 11.87 -23.80 47.10
C GLY A 7 11.16 -23.33 45.83
N GLY A 8 10.01 -22.72 46.01
CA GLY A 8 9.28 -22.02 44.97
C GLY A 8 10.08 -20.80 44.47
N ARG A 9 10.26 -20.72 43.19
CA ARG A 9 10.80 -19.56 42.47
C ARG A 9 9.78 -18.41 42.60
N PRO A 10 10.19 -17.18 42.96
CA PRO A 10 9.23 -16.07 42.98
C PRO A 10 8.72 -15.79 41.58
N VAL A 11 7.41 -15.76 41.45
CA VAL A 11 6.71 -15.27 40.25
C VAL A 11 6.98 -13.77 40.14
N SER A 12 7.60 -13.33 39.07
CA SER A 12 7.77 -11.91 38.74
C SER A 12 6.41 -11.23 38.62
N PRO A 13 6.25 -9.99 39.14
CA PRO A 13 4.99 -9.27 39.02
C PRO A 13 4.62 -9.07 37.54
N ASP A 14 3.36 -9.30 37.23
CA ASP A 14 2.75 -9.18 35.93
C ASP A 14 3.15 -7.85 35.25
N ALA A 15 3.80 -7.94 34.08
CA ALA A 15 4.03 -6.79 33.22
C ALA A 15 2.65 -6.32 32.73
N GLU A 16 2.19 -5.19 33.22
CA GLU A 16 0.89 -4.60 32.95
C GLU A 16 0.73 -4.38 31.42
N THR A 17 -0.18 -5.14 30.82
CA THR A 17 -0.44 -5.11 29.38
C THR A 17 -1.17 -3.82 29.03
N VAL A 18 -0.54 -2.94 28.27
CA VAL A 18 -1.19 -1.73 27.73
C VAL A 18 -2.11 -2.09 26.58
N THR A 19 -3.34 -1.65 26.65
CA THR A 19 -4.39 -1.92 25.65
C THR A 19 -4.78 -0.67 24.87
N ALA A 20 -5.52 -0.83 23.76
CA ALA A 20 -6.11 0.29 23.02
C ALA A 20 -7.02 1.15 23.91
N SER A 21 -7.69 0.53 24.89
CA SER A 21 -8.53 1.22 25.88
C SER A 21 -7.72 2.16 26.79
N ASP A 22 -6.49 1.80 27.11
CA ASP A 22 -5.61 2.65 27.92
C ASP A 22 -5.18 3.88 27.14
N VAL A 23 -4.84 3.71 25.86
CA VAL A 23 -4.53 4.82 24.94
C VAL A 23 -5.74 5.76 24.80
N GLY A 24 -6.93 5.22 24.54
CA GLY A 24 -8.14 6.02 24.37
C GLY A 24 -8.52 6.79 25.66
N ARG A 25 -8.32 6.18 26.82
CA ARG A 25 -8.55 6.80 28.13
C ARG A 25 -7.56 7.93 28.36
N GLU A 26 -6.29 7.72 28.10
CA GLU A 26 -5.25 8.74 28.27
C GLU A 26 -5.47 9.92 27.31
N LEU A 27 -5.76 9.67 26.04
CA LEU A 27 -6.10 10.70 25.07
C LEU A 27 -7.28 11.55 25.53
N ARG A 28 -8.35 10.92 26.01
CA ARG A 28 -9.53 11.64 26.56
C ARG A 28 -9.17 12.44 27.80
N ARG A 29 -8.29 11.93 28.66
CA ARG A 29 -7.81 12.62 29.86
C ARG A 29 -7.04 13.88 29.48
N LEU A 30 -6.09 13.77 28.55
CA LEU A 30 -5.28 14.90 28.07
C LEU A 30 -6.16 15.99 27.44
N ARG A 31 -7.05 15.63 26.54
CA ARG A 31 -7.99 16.58 25.92
C ARG A 31 -8.88 17.30 26.94
N LYS A 32 -9.46 16.56 27.91
CA LYS A 32 -10.28 17.18 28.95
C LYS A 32 -9.46 18.10 29.86
N ALA A 33 -8.22 17.73 30.19
CA ALA A 33 -7.31 18.57 30.96
C ALA A 33 -6.96 19.88 30.24
N ALA A 34 -6.90 19.85 28.90
CA ALA A 34 -6.74 21.05 28.08
C ALA A 34 -8.04 21.87 27.89
N GLY A 35 -9.18 21.39 28.41
CA GLY A 35 -10.46 22.05 28.27
C GLY A 35 -11.06 21.99 26.85
N GLU A 36 -10.57 21.11 25.99
CA GLU A 36 -10.91 21.07 24.56
C GLU A 36 -12.06 20.10 24.27
N THR A 37 -12.84 20.45 23.24
CA THR A 37 -13.80 19.53 22.61
C THR A 37 -13.09 18.60 21.63
N GLN A 38 -13.69 17.47 21.29
CA GLN A 38 -13.17 16.58 20.24
C GLN A 38 -13.00 17.27 18.88
N ALA A 39 -13.88 18.24 18.56
CA ALA A 39 -13.81 18.98 17.31
C ALA A 39 -12.60 19.92 17.27
N GLU A 40 -12.30 20.60 18.38
CA GLU A 40 -11.15 21.49 18.51
C GLU A 40 -9.83 20.74 18.41
N THR A 41 -9.64 19.69 19.21
CA THR A 41 -8.44 18.87 19.15
C THR A 41 -8.23 18.28 17.73
N ALA A 42 -9.29 17.71 17.14
CA ALA A 42 -9.21 17.15 15.79
C ALA A 42 -8.78 18.20 14.74
N ARG A 43 -9.31 19.43 14.82
CA ARG A 43 -8.92 20.53 13.95
C ARG A 43 -7.45 20.93 14.13
N ILE A 44 -6.96 20.97 15.37
CA ILE A 44 -5.58 21.38 15.69
C ILE A 44 -4.57 20.40 15.10
N ILE A 45 -4.83 19.10 15.26
CA ILE A 45 -3.92 18.05 14.75
C ILE A 45 -4.24 17.61 13.30
N GLY A 46 -5.15 18.32 12.59
CA GLY A 46 -5.42 18.07 11.19
C GLY A 46 -6.17 16.77 10.86
N VAL A 47 -6.96 16.24 11.80
CA VAL A 47 -7.77 15.01 11.60
C VAL A 47 -9.28 15.31 11.68
N THR A 48 -10.11 14.30 11.37
CA THR A 48 -11.56 14.43 11.54
C THR A 48 -11.98 14.21 12.99
N ARG A 49 -13.09 14.83 13.44
CA ARG A 49 -13.70 14.52 14.74
C ARG A 49 -14.00 13.03 14.90
N ALA A 50 -14.39 12.36 13.81
CA ALA A 50 -14.68 10.93 13.81
C ALA A 50 -13.43 10.11 14.16
N ASN A 51 -12.25 10.46 13.60
CA ASN A 51 -10.99 9.79 13.94
C ASN A 51 -10.68 9.93 15.42
N LEU A 52 -10.77 11.15 15.97
CA LEU A 52 -10.51 11.37 17.40
C LEU A 52 -11.48 10.60 18.28
N THR A 53 -12.77 10.55 17.91
CA THR A 53 -13.79 9.76 18.62
C THR A 53 -13.44 8.27 18.61
N GLN A 54 -13.00 7.74 17.47
CA GLN A 54 -12.61 6.33 17.33
C GLN A 54 -11.39 5.99 18.20
N TRP A 55 -10.42 6.88 18.29
CA TRP A 55 -9.26 6.71 19.17
C TRP A 55 -9.65 6.74 20.64
N GLU A 56 -10.47 7.70 21.06
CA GLU A 56 -10.93 7.80 22.45
C GLU A 56 -11.85 6.65 22.88
N THR A 57 -12.50 5.97 21.93
CA THR A 57 -13.35 4.81 22.18
C THR A 57 -12.63 3.48 21.98
N ALA A 58 -11.31 3.53 21.74
CA ALA A 58 -10.46 2.36 21.51
C ALA A 58 -10.87 1.50 20.30
N LYS A 59 -11.65 2.05 19.38
CA LYS A 59 -12.01 1.35 18.15
C LYS A 59 -10.80 1.22 17.22
N TYR A 60 -9.93 2.22 17.22
CA TYR A 60 -8.63 2.23 16.53
C TYR A 60 -7.60 2.98 17.38
N LEU A 61 -6.31 2.64 17.18
CA LEU A 61 -5.21 3.41 17.73
C LEU A 61 -4.84 4.58 16.80
N PRO A 62 -4.43 5.76 17.30
CA PRO A 62 -3.85 6.80 16.49
C PRO A 62 -2.56 6.31 15.82
N SER A 63 -2.19 6.82 14.64
CA SER A 63 -0.89 6.54 14.04
C SER A 63 0.25 7.04 14.93
N ALA A 64 1.47 6.53 14.74
CA ALA A 64 2.64 7.03 15.48
C ALA A 64 2.82 8.55 15.27
N HIS A 65 2.60 9.04 14.05
CA HIS A 65 2.62 10.46 13.72
C HIS A 65 1.55 11.24 14.49
N ASN A 66 0.30 10.79 14.46
CA ASN A 66 -0.79 11.46 15.17
C ASN A 66 -0.60 11.41 16.70
N ALA A 67 -0.02 10.32 17.23
CA ALA A 67 0.30 10.22 18.64
C ALA A 67 1.36 11.25 19.07
N ARG A 68 2.40 11.47 18.24
CA ARG A 68 3.40 12.52 18.48
C ARG A 68 2.79 13.93 18.38
N GLN A 69 1.97 14.18 17.36
CA GLN A 69 1.27 15.47 17.24
C GLN A 69 0.37 15.78 18.46
N LEU A 70 -0.31 14.75 18.99
CA LEU A 70 -1.10 14.85 20.21
C LEU A 70 -0.22 15.11 21.44
N ASP A 71 0.92 14.43 21.55
CA ASP A 71 1.88 14.65 22.63
C ASP A 71 2.45 16.07 22.59
N ASP A 72 2.83 16.57 21.43
CA ASP A 72 3.33 17.93 21.23
C ASP A 72 2.25 18.97 21.59
N HIS A 73 1.02 18.76 21.10
CA HIS A 73 -0.11 19.63 21.39
C HIS A 73 -0.44 19.69 22.87
N PHE A 74 -0.54 18.54 23.52
CA PHE A 74 -0.85 18.45 24.96
C PHE A 74 0.39 18.59 25.86
N ARG A 75 1.58 18.76 25.31
CA ARG A 75 2.87 18.77 26.05
C ARG A 75 3.04 17.54 26.94
N ALA A 76 2.69 16.37 26.41
CA ALA A 76 2.63 15.11 27.17
C ALA A 76 3.97 14.33 27.18
N ALA A 77 5.08 14.92 26.76
CA ALA A 77 6.44 14.35 26.83
C ALA A 77 6.54 12.94 26.22
N ASN A 78 5.91 12.69 25.07
CA ASN A 78 5.80 11.40 24.38
C ASN A 78 5.07 10.30 25.18
N ALA A 79 4.24 10.65 26.16
CA ALA A 79 3.53 9.67 26.96
C ALA A 79 2.49 8.90 26.15
N LEU A 80 1.72 9.59 25.31
CA LEU A 80 0.72 8.98 24.44
C LEU A 80 1.38 8.13 23.34
N PHE A 81 2.45 8.63 22.73
CA PHE A 81 3.23 7.89 21.75
C PHE A 81 3.76 6.57 22.34
N LYS A 82 4.37 6.61 23.53
CA LYS A 82 4.86 5.40 24.21
C LYS A 82 3.75 4.42 24.55
N LEU A 83 2.57 4.91 24.93
CA LEU A 83 1.39 4.06 25.17
C LEU A 83 0.90 3.42 23.87
N VAL A 84 0.86 4.17 22.77
CA VAL A 84 0.48 3.64 21.45
C VAL A 84 1.48 2.59 20.98
N GLU A 85 2.78 2.83 21.12
CA GLU A 85 3.81 1.86 20.78
C GLU A 85 3.70 0.59 21.62
N LYS A 86 3.51 0.73 22.94
CA LYS A 86 3.33 -0.40 23.85
C LYS A 86 2.03 -1.18 23.57
N ALA A 87 0.93 -0.48 23.22
CA ALA A 87 -0.34 -1.11 22.85
C ALA A 87 -0.27 -1.81 21.48
N ARG A 88 0.66 -1.40 20.62
CA ARG A 88 0.92 -2.02 19.30
C ARG A 88 1.94 -3.14 19.36
N SER A 89 2.87 -3.09 20.34
CA SER A 89 3.82 -4.18 20.52
C SER A 89 3.04 -5.44 20.87
N PRO A 90 3.05 -6.49 20.05
CA PRO A 90 2.54 -7.77 20.46
C PRO A 90 3.33 -8.14 21.72
N GLN A 91 2.65 -8.55 22.78
CA GLN A 91 3.32 -9.14 23.92
C GLN A 91 4.29 -10.20 23.41
N GLU A 92 5.59 -10.00 23.63
CA GLU A 92 6.56 -11.09 23.71
C GLU A 92 6.20 -11.95 24.94
N HIS A 93 5.02 -12.54 24.90
CA HIS A 93 4.62 -13.55 25.87
C HIS A 93 4.61 -14.87 25.15
N ALA A 94 5.60 -15.66 25.52
CA ALA A 94 5.71 -17.08 25.28
C ALA A 94 5.28 -17.44 23.84
N ALA A 95 6.26 -17.54 22.95
CA ALA A 95 6.09 -18.43 21.84
C ALA A 95 5.46 -19.71 22.43
N PRO A 96 4.23 -20.10 22.04
CA PRO A 96 3.82 -21.45 22.27
C PRO A 96 4.90 -22.29 21.64
N ALA A 97 5.43 -23.25 22.39
CA ALA A 97 6.39 -24.22 21.88
C ALA A 97 5.94 -24.61 20.48
N ALA A 98 6.90 -24.69 19.54
CA ALA A 98 6.66 -25.00 18.13
C ALA A 98 5.92 -26.35 18.01
N GLY A 99 4.62 -26.28 18.21
CA GLY A 99 3.65 -27.32 18.03
C GLY A 99 2.52 -26.69 17.26
N ASP A 100 2.40 -27.06 15.97
CA ASP A 100 1.23 -26.85 15.11
C ASP A 100 0.52 -25.47 15.26
N ALA A 101 1.20 -24.38 14.96
CA ALA A 101 0.52 -23.26 14.34
C ALA A 101 0.02 -23.79 13.00
N GLY A 102 -1.23 -24.21 12.97
CA GLY A 102 -1.86 -24.77 11.79
C GLY A 102 -1.52 -23.86 10.63
N VAL A 103 -0.82 -24.37 9.66
CA VAL A 103 -0.74 -23.78 8.33
C VAL A 103 -2.20 -23.57 7.96
N VAL A 104 -2.67 -22.30 8.10
CA VAL A 104 -3.97 -21.92 7.57
C VAL A 104 -3.93 -22.44 6.16
N ASP A 105 -4.86 -23.31 5.78
CA ASP A 105 -4.94 -23.91 4.45
C ASP A 105 -5.16 -22.76 3.44
N THR A 106 -4.07 -22.06 3.16
CA THR A 106 -4.05 -20.81 2.41
C THR A 106 -4.34 -21.05 0.93
N SER A 107 -4.14 -22.27 0.43
CA SER A 107 -4.33 -22.56 -0.99
C SER A 107 -5.82 -22.64 -1.35
N ARG A 108 -6.61 -23.32 -0.54
CA ARG A 108 -8.06 -23.46 -0.76
C ARG A 108 -8.79 -22.14 -0.47
N SER A 109 -8.35 -21.44 0.55
CA SER A 109 -8.88 -20.14 0.92
C SER A 109 -8.54 -19.05 -0.11
N LEU A 110 -7.36 -19.06 -0.73
CA LEU A 110 -6.94 -18.03 -1.70
C LEU A 110 -7.78 -18.11 -3.00
N LEU A 111 -7.97 -19.30 -3.56
CA LEU A 111 -8.83 -19.47 -4.73
C LEU A 111 -10.28 -19.06 -4.44
N GLN A 112 -10.79 -19.40 -3.26
CA GLN A 112 -12.12 -18.97 -2.84
C GLN A 112 -12.22 -17.46 -2.70
N VAL A 113 -11.20 -16.82 -2.12
CA VAL A 113 -11.14 -15.35 -1.99
C VAL A 113 -11.11 -14.69 -3.37
N PHE A 114 -10.29 -15.19 -4.30
CA PHE A 114 -10.22 -14.66 -5.66
C PHE A 114 -11.54 -14.80 -6.39
N HIS A 115 -12.19 -15.97 -6.30
CA HIS A 115 -13.52 -16.16 -6.85
C HIS A 115 -14.55 -15.20 -6.23
N THR A 116 -14.54 -15.04 -4.90
CA THR A 116 -15.43 -14.10 -4.20
C THR A 116 -15.21 -12.66 -4.67
N VAL A 117 -13.94 -12.23 -4.78
CA VAL A 117 -13.58 -10.89 -5.27
C VAL A 117 -14.10 -10.67 -6.70
N GLY A 118 -13.90 -11.65 -7.60
CA GLY A 118 -14.39 -11.59 -8.97
C GLY A 118 -15.91 -11.42 -9.01
N ALA A 119 -16.65 -12.26 -8.29
CA ALA A 119 -18.11 -12.20 -8.19
C ALA A 119 -18.60 -10.84 -7.62
N LYS A 120 -17.95 -10.35 -6.55
CA LYS A 120 -18.31 -9.06 -5.95
C LYS A 120 -18.01 -7.89 -6.87
N LEU A 121 -16.91 -7.89 -7.60
CA LEU A 121 -16.67 -6.87 -8.62
C LEU A 121 -17.66 -6.93 -9.76
N ALA A 122 -18.11 -8.12 -10.17
CA ALA A 122 -19.19 -8.25 -11.15
C ALA A 122 -20.52 -7.66 -10.65
N GLU A 123 -20.88 -7.87 -9.38
CA GLU A 123 -22.06 -7.24 -8.74
C GLU A 123 -21.97 -5.71 -8.71
N HIS A 124 -20.78 -5.14 -8.59
CA HIS A 124 -20.53 -3.69 -8.54
C HIS A 124 -20.27 -3.04 -9.90
N LEU A 125 -20.27 -3.82 -10.99
CA LEU A 125 -20.11 -3.30 -12.33
C LEU A 125 -21.30 -2.45 -12.72
N ILE A 126 -21.06 -1.25 -13.23
CA ILE A 126 -22.11 -0.34 -13.69
C ILE A 126 -22.40 -0.65 -15.15
N HIS A 127 -23.68 -0.70 -15.48
CA HIS A 127 -24.17 -0.87 -16.84
C HIS A 127 -24.96 0.38 -17.28
N ASP A 128 -25.04 0.61 -18.58
CA ASP A 128 -25.97 1.58 -19.16
C ASP A 128 -27.39 1.02 -19.28
N ALA A 129 -28.29 1.79 -19.89
CA ALA A 129 -29.69 1.40 -20.07
C ALA A 129 -29.89 0.17 -20.97
N ASP A 130 -28.91 -0.11 -21.84
CA ASP A 130 -28.90 -1.23 -22.77
C ASP A 130 -28.20 -2.46 -22.22
N GLY A 131 -27.73 -2.39 -20.94
CA GLY A 131 -27.03 -3.46 -20.27
C GLY A 131 -25.54 -3.57 -20.63
N LYS A 132 -24.99 -2.59 -21.33
CA LYS A 132 -23.57 -2.56 -21.68
C LYS A 132 -22.72 -2.16 -20.46
N PRO A 133 -21.61 -2.86 -20.15
CA PRO A 133 -20.76 -2.52 -19.02
C PRO A 133 -20.05 -1.19 -19.23
N LEU A 134 -20.10 -0.32 -18.23
CA LEU A 134 -19.45 1.01 -18.24
C LEU A 134 -18.19 1.08 -17.37
N GLY A 135 -18.03 0.17 -16.41
CA GLY A 135 -16.91 0.15 -15.47
C GLY A 135 -17.31 0.30 -14.01
N TRP A 136 -16.34 0.64 -13.17
CA TRP A 136 -16.52 0.70 -11.71
C TRP A 136 -16.38 2.09 -11.13
N ARG A 137 -17.03 2.28 -9.96
CA ARG A 137 -16.83 3.44 -9.09
C ARG A 137 -15.48 3.36 -8.38
N HIS A 138 -14.93 4.50 -8.03
CA HIS A 138 -13.69 4.54 -7.23
C HIS A 138 -13.91 4.00 -5.80
N ASN A 139 -15.06 4.30 -5.21
CA ASN A 139 -15.60 3.63 -4.01
C ASN A 139 -16.86 2.91 -4.43
N LEU A 140 -16.87 1.60 -4.29
CA LEU A 140 -17.92 0.72 -4.81
C LEU A 140 -19.30 0.99 -4.19
N GLN A 141 -19.33 1.52 -2.96
CA GLN A 141 -20.58 1.83 -2.24
C GLN A 141 -21.15 3.22 -2.55
N LYS A 142 -20.33 4.14 -3.11
CA LYS A 142 -20.78 5.52 -3.34
C LYS A 142 -21.49 5.64 -4.69
N ASN A 143 -22.60 6.37 -4.71
CA ASN A 143 -23.36 6.59 -5.96
C ASN A 143 -22.67 7.65 -6.85
N THR A 144 -21.49 7.30 -7.38
CA THR A 144 -20.73 8.09 -8.36
C THR A 144 -20.61 7.30 -9.64
N GLY A 145 -20.53 7.97 -10.79
CA GLY A 145 -20.28 7.27 -12.07
C GLY A 145 -18.88 6.63 -12.13
N PRO A 146 -18.68 5.69 -13.08
CA PRO A 146 -17.37 5.09 -13.33
C PRO A 146 -16.35 6.14 -13.77
N LYS A 147 -15.06 5.88 -13.54
CA LYS A 147 -13.93 6.73 -13.93
C LYS A 147 -12.87 5.87 -14.60
N ALA A 148 -12.07 6.47 -15.48
CA ALA A 148 -11.01 5.75 -16.16
C ALA A 148 -10.08 5.00 -15.18
N LEU A 149 -9.63 5.66 -14.10
CA LEU A 149 -8.78 5.04 -13.09
C LEU A 149 -9.45 3.87 -12.37
N SER A 150 -10.68 4.03 -11.92
CA SER A 150 -11.40 2.96 -11.22
C SER A 150 -11.77 1.80 -12.12
N THR A 151 -12.07 2.07 -13.39
CA THR A 151 -12.30 1.03 -14.39
C THR A 151 -11.02 0.25 -14.68
N ALA A 152 -9.89 0.94 -14.81
CA ALA A 152 -8.58 0.28 -14.95
C ALA A 152 -8.24 -0.59 -13.73
N TYR A 153 -8.51 -0.13 -12.52
CA TYR A 153 -8.34 -0.94 -11.30
C TYR A 153 -9.23 -2.18 -11.32
N GLY A 154 -10.48 -2.06 -11.75
CA GLY A 154 -11.39 -3.20 -11.89
C GLY A 154 -10.88 -4.22 -12.91
N ILE A 155 -10.51 -3.78 -14.12
CA ILE A 155 -9.94 -4.64 -15.16
C ILE A 155 -8.69 -5.34 -14.64
N ASN A 156 -7.74 -4.60 -14.03
CA ASN A 156 -6.52 -5.18 -13.49
C ASN A 156 -6.79 -6.18 -12.35
N THR A 157 -7.79 -5.92 -11.51
CA THR A 157 -8.21 -6.87 -10.48
C THR A 157 -8.74 -8.16 -11.09
N MET A 158 -9.64 -8.07 -12.07
CA MET A 158 -10.20 -9.24 -12.77
C MET A 158 -9.11 -10.06 -13.46
N LEU A 159 -8.10 -9.41 -14.06
CA LEU A 159 -6.94 -10.07 -14.65
C LEU A 159 -6.02 -10.75 -13.61
N VAL A 160 -5.99 -10.26 -12.37
CA VAL A 160 -5.21 -10.89 -11.29
C VAL A 160 -5.95 -12.09 -10.72
N VAL A 161 -7.26 -11.99 -10.48
CA VAL A 161 -8.07 -13.08 -9.91
C VAL A 161 -8.37 -14.17 -10.95
N GLY A 162 -8.22 -13.88 -12.24
CA GLY A 162 -8.37 -14.85 -13.32
C GLY A 162 -9.82 -15.26 -13.58
N ASP A 163 -10.77 -14.35 -13.30
CA ASP A 163 -12.20 -14.67 -13.35
C ASP A 163 -12.83 -14.23 -14.68
N PRO A 164 -13.55 -15.11 -15.40
CA PRO A 164 -14.13 -14.83 -16.71
C PRO A 164 -15.52 -14.19 -16.67
N TYR A 165 -16.02 -13.74 -15.51
CA TYR A 165 -17.40 -13.25 -15.35
C TYR A 165 -17.73 -11.96 -16.13
N ILE A 166 -16.71 -11.25 -16.64
CA ILE A 166 -16.88 -9.95 -17.27
C ILE A 166 -16.17 -9.93 -18.62
N ASP A 167 -16.84 -9.37 -19.63
CA ASP A 167 -16.19 -9.05 -20.90
C ASP A 167 -15.23 -7.86 -20.73
N LEU A 168 -13.99 -8.19 -20.40
CA LEU A 168 -12.94 -7.19 -20.20
C LEU A 168 -12.54 -6.50 -21.51
N HIS A 169 -12.76 -7.12 -22.67
CA HIS A 169 -12.40 -6.54 -23.96
C HIS A 169 -13.29 -5.33 -24.26
N THR A 170 -14.60 -5.48 -24.18
CA THR A 170 -15.55 -4.37 -24.37
C THR A 170 -15.28 -3.21 -23.40
N LEU A 171 -15.00 -3.50 -22.14
CA LEU A 171 -14.64 -2.45 -21.16
C LEU A 171 -13.33 -1.75 -21.52
N SER A 172 -12.37 -2.47 -22.02
CA SER A 172 -11.06 -1.92 -22.42
C SER A 172 -11.17 -1.05 -23.64
N GLU A 173 -11.98 -1.42 -24.64
CA GLU A 173 -12.24 -0.57 -25.81
C GLU A 173 -12.90 0.75 -25.41
N ASP A 174 -13.88 0.73 -24.52
CA ASP A 174 -14.52 1.95 -24.03
C ASP A 174 -13.55 2.81 -23.21
N LEU A 175 -12.74 2.18 -22.37
CA LEU A 175 -11.68 2.88 -21.62
C LEU A 175 -10.65 3.51 -22.56
N TYR A 176 -10.28 2.84 -23.66
CA TYR A 176 -9.40 3.38 -24.69
C TYR A 176 -9.99 4.64 -25.34
N ARG A 177 -11.28 4.66 -25.64
CA ARG A 177 -11.98 5.81 -26.23
C ARG A 177 -12.03 7.05 -25.33
N LEU A 178 -11.86 6.88 -24.00
CA LEU A 178 -11.81 7.99 -23.05
C LEU A 178 -10.46 8.73 -23.00
N GLN A 179 -9.49 8.34 -23.82
CA GLN A 179 -8.18 8.97 -23.85
C GLN A 179 -8.20 10.41 -24.36
N SER A 180 -7.20 11.18 -23.95
CA SER A 180 -6.86 12.50 -24.48
C SER A 180 -5.49 12.49 -25.14
N ALA A 181 -5.11 13.59 -25.79
CA ALA A 181 -3.78 13.73 -26.43
C ALA A 181 -2.58 13.45 -25.49
N HIS A 182 -2.78 13.48 -24.17
CA HIS A 182 -1.73 13.28 -23.16
C HIS A 182 -2.07 12.15 -22.18
N GLY A 183 -2.74 11.10 -22.64
CA GLY A 183 -3.20 9.98 -21.81
C GLY A 183 -4.55 10.28 -21.15
N TRP A 184 -4.80 9.63 -20.00
CA TRP A 184 -6.06 9.76 -19.27
C TRP A 184 -5.95 10.83 -18.20
N ARG A 185 -6.81 11.84 -18.29
CA ARG A 185 -6.79 13.02 -17.41
C ARG A 185 -7.60 12.79 -16.13
N GLY A 186 -7.20 13.47 -15.07
CA GLY A 186 -8.01 13.60 -13.87
C GLY A 186 -9.21 14.54 -14.08
N ARG A 187 -10.09 14.63 -13.07
CA ARG A 187 -11.30 15.48 -13.07
C ARG A 187 -10.99 16.95 -13.38
N ALA A 188 -9.82 17.44 -12.98
CA ALA A 188 -9.37 18.81 -13.22
C ALA A 188 -8.62 19.00 -14.57
N GLY A 189 -8.61 17.98 -15.45
CA GLY A 189 -7.99 18.07 -16.78
C GLY A 189 -6.46 17.98 -16.80
N GLY A 190 -5.78 17.93 -15.62
CA GLY A 190 -4.32 17.85 -15.53
C GLY A 190 -3.77 16.45 -15.87
N LYS A 191 -2.48 16.40 -16.20
CA LYS A 191 -1.75 15.14 -16.40
C LYS A 191 -1.78 14.29 -15.12
N ARG A 192 -2.01 13.00 -15.29
CA ARG A 192 -2.10 12.02 -14.19
C ARG A 192 -1.28 10.78 -14.56
N PRO A 193 0.06 10.80 -14.35
CA PRO A 193 0.94 9.67 -14.72
C PRO A 193 0.50 8.35 -14.09
N GLU A 194 0.08 8.36 -12.82
CA GLU A 194 -0.40 7.18 -12.12
C GLU A 194 -1.73 6.64 -12.69
N THR A 195 -2.60 7.53 -13.13
CA THR A 195 -3.84 7.14 -13.82
C THR A 195 -3.52 6.54 -15.18
N THR A 196 -2.65 7.23 -15.94
CA THR A 196 -2.22 6.77 -17.26
C THR A 196 -1.52 5.42 -17.17
N ALA A 197 -0.62 5.22 -16.19
CA ALA A 197 0.06 3.95 -15.97
C ALA A 197 -0.94 2.81 -15.70
N SER A 198 -1.90 3.02 -14.78
CA SER A 198 -2.89 1.99 -14.46
C SER A 198 -3.78 1.63 -15.66
N VAL A 199 -4.16 2.64 -16.47
CA VAL A 199 -4.99 2.42 -17.67
C VAL A 199 -4.19 1.73 -18.76
N VAL A 200 -2.97 2.18 -19.04
CA VAL A 200 -2.08 1.55 -20.03
C VAL A 200 -1.82 0.08 -19.67
N ASP A 201 -1.56 -0.22 -18.38
CA ASP A 201 -1.38 -1.62 -17.93
C ASP A 201 -2.63 -2.47 -18.22
N ALA A 202 -3.82 -1.95 -17.92
CA ALA A 202 -5.08 -2.65 -18.18
C ALA A 202 -5.29 -2.89 -19.70
N LEU A 203 -5.11 -1.86 -20.52
CA LEU A 203 -5.32 -1.93 -21.98
C LEU A 203 -4.28 -2.83 -22.66
N PHE A 204 -3.03 -2.78 -22.24
CA PHE A 204 -1.99 -3.65 -22.77
C PHE A 204 -2.26 -5.12 -22.45
N ARG A 205 -2.62 -5.43 -21.20
CA ARG A 205 -2.93 -6.79 -20.76
C ARG A 205 -4.19 -7.38 -21.40
N THR A 206 -5.12 -6.54 -21.85
CA THR A 206 -6.31 -6.94 -22.62
C THR A 206 -6.09 -6.88 -24.13
N SER A 207 -4.85 -6.64 -24.58
CA SER A 207 -4.46 -6.53 -26.00
C SER A 207 -5.20 -5.41 -26.78
N THR A 208 -5.70 -4.40 -26.07
CA THR A 208 -6.38 -3.24 -26.66
C THR A 208 -5.40 -2.14 -27.07
N LEU A 209 -4.20 -2.11 -26.48
CA LEU A 209 -3.17 -1.11 -26.70
C LEU A 209 -1.83 -1.80 -27.02
N SER A 210 -1.09 -1.27 -27.98
CA SER A 210 0.27 -1.74 -28.29
C SER A 210 1.30 -1.24 -27.27
N ALA A 211 2.45 -1.91 -27.17
CA ALA A 211 3.53 -1.48 -26.28
C ALA A 211 4.07 -0.09 -26.65
N ASP A 212 4.24 0.19 -27.96
CA ASP A 212 4.77 1.48 -28.44
C ASP A 212 3.83 2.64 -28.12
N GLU A 213 2.54 2.47 -28.40
CA GLU A 213 1.54 3.47 -28.04
C GLU A 213 1.45 3.66 -26.53
N GLY A 214 1.53 2.57 -25.75
CA GLY A 214 1.56 2.61 -24.29
C GLY A 214 2.73 3.45 -23.75
N LEU A 215 3.93 3.25 -24.29
CA LEU A 215 5.12 4.03 -23.93
C LEU A 215 4.97 5.51 -24.28
N GLU A 216 4.43 5.83 -25.47
CA GLU A 216 4.14 7.21 -25.87
C GLU A 216 3.17 7.89 -24.89
N ARG A 217 2.09 7.21 -24.49
CA ARG A 217 1.12 7.74 -23.53
C ARG A 217 1.74 7.95 -22.14
N LEU A 218 2.58 7.01 -21.68
CA LEU A 218 3.29 7.14 -20.41
C LEU A 218 4.21 8.37 -20.45
N GLU A 219 5.03 8.52 -21.47
CA GLU A 219 5.96 9.64 -21.62
C GLU A 219 5.20 10.98 -21.71
N GLY A 220 4.15 11.06 -22.51
CA GLY A 220 3.29 12.23 -22.62
C GLY A 220 2.59 12.65 -21.34
N SER A 221 2.40 11.71 -20.40
CA SER A 221 1.77 11.98 -19.11
C SER A 221 2.73 12.55 -18.06
N LEU A 222 4.04 12.39 -18.23
CA LEU A 222 5.06 12.86 -17.30
C LEU A 222 5.20 14.40 -17.37
N ASP A 223 5.51 14.99 -16.25
CA ASP A 223 5.83 16.40 -16.08
C ASP A 223 7.02 16.55 -15.10
N PRO A 224 7.59 17.75 -14.94
CA PRO A 224 8.70 17.96 -14.01
C PRO A 224 8.36 17.57 -12.55
N TYR A 225 7.11 17.76 -12.13
CA TYR A 225 6.62 17.39 -10.80
C TYR A 225 6.69 15.87 -10.55
N SER A 226 6.44 15.07 -11.59
CA SER A 226 6.48 13.61 -11.48
C SER A 226 7.87 13.09 -11.11
N ARG A 227 8.94 13.82 -11.46
CA ARG A 227 10.34 13.41 -11.23
C ARG A 227 10.76 13.50 -9.77
N THR A 228 10.05 14.22 -8.93
CA THR A 228 10.33 14.38 -7.51
C THR A 228 9.48 13.46 -6.62
N ARG A 229 8.62 12.64 -7.23
CA ARG A 229 7.66 11.79 -6.52
C ARG A 229 7.94 10.30 -6.77
N PRO A 230 8.55 9.59 -5.81
CA PRO A 230 8.83 8.15 -5.94
C PRO A 230 7.59 7.33 -6.29
N TYR A 231 6.41 7.70 -5.75
CA TYR A 231 5.12 7.06 -6.09
C TYR A 231 4.82 7.10 -7.59
N LEU A 232 4.98 8.29 -8.23
CA LEU A 232 4.69 8.44 -9.64
C LEU A 232 5.71 7.72 -10.50
N LEU A 233 7.00 7.85 -10.16
CA LEU A 233 8.09 7.16 -10.86
C LEU A 233 7.92 5.64 -10.80
N SER A 234 7.68 5.08 -9.62
CA SER A 234 7.52 3.63 -9.46
C SER A 234 6.29 3.09 -10.19
N ALA A 235 5.16 3.83 -10.18
CA ALA A 235 3.95 3.43 -10.89
C ALA A 235 4.16 3.41 -12.42
N VAL A 236 4.80 4.44 -12.98
CA VAL A 236 5.08 4.50 -14.42
C VAL A 236 6.14 3.50 -14.83
N LEU A 237 7.22 3.34 -14.03
CA LEU A 237 8.27 2.34 -14.28
C LEU A 237 7.73 0.91 -14.31
N HIS A 238 6.91 0.54 -13.32
CA HIS A 238 6.27 -0.78 -13.26
C HIS A 238 5.51 -1.12 -14.56
N THR A 239 4.78 -0.15 -15.12
CA THR A 239 4.07 -0.33 -16.39
C THR A 239 5.02 -0.32 -17.59
N ALA A 240 5.99 0.61 -17.64
CA ALA A 240 6.94 0.71 -18.75
C ALA A 240 7.77 -0.58 -18.93
N VAL A 241 8.22 -1.19 -17.83
CA VAL A 241 8.95 -2.47 -17.85
C VAL A 241 8.12 -3.59 -18.47
N ARG A 242 6.82 -3.66 -18.18
CA ARG A 242 5.93 -4.66 -18.78
C ARG A 242 5.72 -4.45 -20.28
N LEU A 243 5.65 -3.20 -20.71
CA LEU A 243 5.51 -2.88 -22.12
C LEU A 243 6.77 -3.23 -22.87
N ARG A 244 7.89 -2.69 -22.41
CA ARG A 244 9.21 -2.91 -23.05
C ARG A 244 10.34 -2.59 -22.06
N PRO A 245 11.00 -3.58 -21.49
CA PRO A 245 12.02 -3.37 -20.43
C PRO A 245 13.27 -2.63 -20.94
N ASP A 246 13.58 -2.71 -22.23
CA ASP A 246 14.73 -2.09 -22.90
C ASP A 246 14.43 -0.73 -23.57
N ALA A 247 13.23 -0.18 -23.38
CA ALA A 247 12.88 1.11 -23.96
C ALA A 247 13.66 2.26 -23.30
N PRO A 248 14.04 3.31 -24.07
CA PRO A 248 14.73 4.49 -23.53
C PRO A 248 13.96 5.19 -22.40
N LEU A 249 12.63 5.16 -22.43
CA LEU A 249 11.79 5.66 -21.34
C LEU A 249 12.02 4.86 -20.06
N THR A 250 12.12 3.54 -20.17
CA THR A 250 12.36 2.65 -19.03
C THR A 250 13.69 2.97 -18.37
N ASP A 251 14.78 3.18 -19.14
CA ASP A 251 16.07 3.58 -18.59
C ASP A 251 16.01 4.92 -17.85
N ARG A 252 15.38 5.92 -18.45
CA ARG A 252 15.22 7.24 -17.80
C ARG A 252 14.42 7.15 -16.51
N LEU A 253 13.41 6.30 -16.43
CA LEU A 253 12.60 6.09 -15.22
C LEU A 253 13.38 5.35 -14.14
N ILE A 254 14.20 4.36 -14.50
CA ILE A 254 15.11 3.68 -13.57
C ILE A 254 16.07 4.70 -12.95
N ASP A 255 16.78 5.47 -13.79
CA ASP A 255 17.76 6.45 -13.34
C ASP A 255 17.10 7.52 -12.44
N ALA A 256 15.91 8.01 -12.81
CA ALA A 256 15.16 8.95 -12.00
C ALA A 256 14.73 8.37 -10.65
N LEU A 257 14.27 7.11 -10.63
CA LEU A 257 13.87 6.45 -9.38
C LEU A 257 15.08 6.19 -8.46
N LEU A 258 16.22 5.79 -9.02
CA LEU A 258 17.46 5.63 -8.26
C LEU A 258 17.99 6.97 -7.72
N ALA A 259 17.91 8.04 -8.51
CA ALA A 259 18.31 9.38 -8.10
C ALA A 259 17.38 9.99 -7.02
N ALA A 260 16.13 9.52 -6.92
CA ALA A 260 15.18 9.99 -5.92
C ALA A 260 15.43 9.43 -4.50
N ARG A 261 16.44 8.56 -4.31
CA ARG A 261 16.81 8.04 -2.99
C ARG A 261 17.58 9.10 -2.19
N LEU A 262 17.25 9.19 -0.90
CA LEU A 262 17.96 9.99 0.09
C LEU A 262 18.63 9.07 1.11
N ASP A 263 19.68 9.58 1.78
CA ASP A 263 20.34 8.87 2.87
C ASP A 263 19.53 9.03 4.17
N PHE A 264 19.24 7.90 4.82
CA PHE A 264 18.58 7.81 6.10
C PHE A 264 19.37 6.84 6.99
N ASP A 265 20.17 7.37 7.88
CA ASP A 265 21.00 6.59 8.81
C ASP A 265 21.88 5.54 8.10
N GLY A 266 22.47 5.92 6.96
CA GLY A 266 23.35 5.07 6.17
C GLY A 266 22.64 4.13 5.19
N SER A 267 21.32 4.20 5.06
CA SER A 267 20.56 3.50 4.02
C SER A 267 19.96 4.49 3.03
N ARG A 268 20.10 4.21 1.73
CA ARG A 268 19.53 5.05 0.66
C ARG A 268 18.13 4.58 0.28
N LEU A 269 17.11 5.34 0.70
CA LEU A 269 15.69 4.96 0.62
C LEU A 269 14.85 6.04 -0.04
N TRP A 270 13.57 5.76 -0.25
CA TRP A 270 12.64 6.69 -0.88
C TRP A 270 11.76 7.40 0.16
N PRO A 271 11.82 8.74 0.23
CA PRO A 271 10.87 9.56 0.97
C PRO A 271 9.51 9.65 0.24
N GLU A 272 8.52 10.27 0.87
CA GLU A 272 7.26 10.59 0.19
C GLU A 272 7.50 11.48 -1.04
N LYS A 273 8.39 12.47 -0.90
CA LYS A 273 8.81 13.36 -1.97
C LYS A 273 10.29 13.73 -1.81
N ASN A 274 10.93 13.98 -2.94
CA ASN A 274 12.30 14.46 -3.01
C ASN A 274 12.30 15.86 -3.64
N GLU A 275 12.03 16.89 -2.82
CA GLU A 275 12.05 18.31 -3.20
C GLU A 275 13.13 19.04 -2.44
N ALA A 276 13.83 19.95 -3.14
CA ALA A 276 14.83 20.79 -2.50
C ALA A 276 14.17 21.68 -1.43
N GLY A 277 14.78 21.76 -0.25
CA GLY A 277 14.29 22.59 0.85
C GLY A 277 13.31 21.91 1.82
N LEU A 278 13.06 20.60 1.68
CA LEU A 278 12.35 19.84 2.70
C LEU A 278 13.17 19.79 3.99
N VAL A 279 12.55 20.18 5.09
CA VAL A 279 13.14 20.05 6.42
C VAL A 279 12.94 18.61 6.87
N ALA A 280 14.06 17.88 7.03
CA ALA A 280 14.12 16.51 7.54
C ALA A 280 13.11 15.52 6.87
N PRO A 281 13.28 15.17 5.59
CA PRO A 281 12.47 14.12 4.98
C PRO A 281 12.67 12.80 5.72
N GLU A 282 11.58 12.04 5.91
CA GLU A 282 11.63 10.70 6.48
C GLU A 282 11.53 9.63 5.39
N ALA A 283 12.19 8.48 5.60
CA ALA A 283 12.02 7.34 4.71
C ALA A 283 10.58 6.80 4.79
N SER A 284 9.93 6.67 3.64
CA SER A 284 8.57 6.19 3.57
C SER A 284 8.53 4.67 3.31
N VAL A 285 7.86 3.92 4.18
CA VAL A 285 7.70 2.47 4.03
C VAL A 285 7.02 2.13 2.70
N VAL A 286 5.90 2.81 2.39
CA VAL A 286 5.14 2.50 1.18
C VAL A 286 5.88 2.89 -0.09
N HIS A 287 6.57 4.05 -0.13
CA HIS A 287 7.31 4.48 -1.31
C HIS A 287 8.54 3.60 -1.54
N THR A 288 9.21 3.20 -0.45
CA THR A 288 10.30 2.22 -0.51
C THR A 288 9.81 0.87 -1.01
N ALA A 289 8.70 0.34 -0.49
CA ALA A 289 8.14 -0.94 -0.94
C ALA A 289 7.71 -0.91 -2.41
N ARG A 290 7.03 0.16 -2.87
CA ARG A 290 6.64 0.35 -4.28
C ARG A 290 7.85 0.42 -5.20
N SER A 291 8.89 1.15 -4.78
CA SER A 291 10.14 1.25 -5.54
C SER A 291 10.85 -0.10 -5.64
N VAL A 292 10.91 -0.87 -4.55
CA VAL A 292 11.43 -2.24 -4.56
C VAL A 292 10.67 -3.10 -5.57
N VAL A 293 9.33 -3.08 -5.56
CA VAL A 293 8.52 -3.87 -6.51
C VAL A 293 8.87 -3.49 -7.95
N ALA A 294 8.91 -2.19 -8.28
CA ALA A 294 9.23 -1.73 -9.64
C ALA A 294 10.66 -2.12 -10.05
N LEU A 295 11.66 -2.00 -9.15
CA LEU A 295 13.04 -2.40 -9.43
C LEU A 295 13.19 -3.93 -9.58
N ARG A 296 12.45 -4.73 -8.80
CA ARG A 296 12.41 -6.20 -8.97
C ARG A 296 11.80 -6.60 -10.32
N ASP A 297 10.81 -5.85 -10.80
CA ASP A 297 10.28 -6.09 -12.16
C ASP A 297 11.35 -5.81 -13.25
N VAL A 298 12.15 -4.75 -13.09
CA VAL A 298 13.32 -4.49 -13.96
C VAL A 298 14.27 -5.69 -13.95
N LEU A 299 14.64 -6.18 -12.78
CA LEU A 299 15.61 -7.28 -12.64
C LEU A 299 15.14 -8.61 -13.21
N ARG A 300 13.83 -8.85 -13.36
CA ARG A 300 13.32 -10.04 -14.05
C ARG A 300 13.64 -10.07 -15.55
N SER A 301 13.82 -8.91 -16.16
CA SER A 301 14.10 -8.76 -17.60
C SER A 301 15.51 -8.32 -17.88
N ARG A 302 16.18 -7.70 -16.90
CA ARG A 302 17.50 -7.06 -17.02
C ARG A 302 18.36 -7.42 -15.81
N GLU A 303 18.78 -8.68 -15.74
CA GLU A 303 19.54 -9.20 -14.60
C GLU A 303 20.95 -8.59 -14.46
N ASP A 304 21.49 -7.96 -15.50
CA ASP A 304 22.78 -7.30 -15.55
C ASP A 304 22.87 -5.96 -14.82
N ARG A 305 21.73 -5.35 -14.44
CA ARG A 305 21.67 -4.06 -13.75
C ARG A 305 22.01 -4.21 -12.25
N ASN A 306 23.30 -4.22 -11.95
CA ASN A 306 23.80 -4.35 -10.58
C ASN A 306 23.39 -3.17 -9.68
N ASP A 307 23.38 -1.94 -10.20
CA ASP A 307 22.93 -0.74 -9.51
C ASP A 307 21.45 -0.85 -9.03
N VAL A 308 20.59 -1.43 -9.88
CA VAL A 308 19.20 -1.71 -9.54
C VAL A 308 19.09 -2.79 -8.48
N ARG A 309 19.91 -3.84 -8.60
CA ARG A 309 19.96 -4.95 -7.64
C ARG A 309 20.38 -4.48 -6.26
N GLU A 310 21.48 -3.74 -6.15
CA GLU A 310 21.99 -3.19 -4.90
C GLU A 310 20.92 -2.30 -4.22
N ALA A 311 20.28 -1.41 -4.98
CA ALA A 311 19.22 -0.55 -4.47
C ALA A 311 18.01 -1.32 -3.97
N ALA A 312 17.58 -2.35 -4.70
CA ALA A 312 16.45 -3.18 -4.32
C ALA A 312 16.76 -4.06 -3.10
N ASP A 313 17.99 -4.59 -3.00
CA ASP A 313 18.44 -5.43 -1.88
C ASP A 313 18.57 -4.63 -0.59
N GLU A 314 19.22 -3.45 -0.63
CA GLU A 314 19.33 -2.53 0.50
C GLU A 314 17.97 -2.14 1.05
N ALA A 315 17.08 -1.71 0.18
CA ALA A 315 15.74 -1.31 0.57
C ALA A 315 14.88 -2.48 1.08
N THR A 316 15.05 -3.68 0.50
CA THR A 316 14.38 -4.89 0.99
C THR A 316 14.84 -5.23 2.39
N GLN A 317 16.15 -5.18 2.67
CA GLN A 317 16.69 -5.43 4.01
C GLN A 317 16.15 -4.42 5.01
N TRP A 318 16.09 -3.14 4.66
CA TRP A 318 15.50 -2.11 5.50
C TRP A 318 14.02 -2.39 5.82
N LEU A 319 13.21 -2.85 4.83
CA LEU A 319 11.81 -3.25 5.07
C LEU A 319 11.68 -4.46 5.99
N ILE A 320 12.65 -5.40 5.96
CA ILE A 320 12.70 -6.57 6.84
C ILE A 320 12.97 -6.15 8.29
N ASP A 321 13.93 -5.25 8.48
CA ASP A 321 14.41 -4.84 9.80
C ASP A 321 13.45 -3.88 10.52
N ARG A 322 12.50 -3.28 9.80
CA ARG A 322 11.52 -2.41 10.43
C ARG A 322 10.48 -3.17 11.21
N SER A 323 10.30 -2.76 12.47
CA SER A 323 9.25 -3.28 13.35
C SER A 323 7.87 -2.67 13.07
N HIS A 324 7.79 -1.54 12.33
CA HIS A 324 6.59 -0.71 12.24
C HIS A 324 5.92 -0.67 10.88
N SER A 325 4.76 -0.56 11.05
CA SER A 325 3.46 -0.15 10.50
C SER A 325 3.33 -0.36 9.00
N ASP A 326 2.57 -1.38 8.73
CA ASP A 326 1.95 -1.60 7.44
C ASP A 326 0.61 -0.81 7.35
N ASP A 327 0.46 0.23 8.17
CA ASP A 327 -0.71 1.09 8.21
C ASP A 327 -0.84 1.91 6.92
N GLY A 328 -2.08 2.21 6.56
CA GLY A 328 -2.37 3.04 5.40
C GLY A 328 -1.80 4.44 5.55
N VAL A 329 -1.04 4.88 4.55
CA VAL A 329 -0.47 6.22 4.44
C VAL A 329 -1.32 7.04 3.50
N ALA A 330 -1.53 8.32 3.82
CA ALA A 330 -2.12 9.29 2.93
C ALA A 330 -1.08 10.34 2.56
N GLU A 331 -0.94 10.58 1.28
CA GLU A 331 -0.04 11.57 0.69
C GLU A 331 -0.85 12.72 0.08
N ASP A 332 -0.46 13.95 0.37
CA ASP A 332 -1.03 15.14 -0.23
C ASP A 332 -0.21 15.56 -1.46
N LEU A 333 -0.83 15.48 -2.63
CA LEU A 333 -0.26 15.96 -3.87
C LEU A 333 -0.88 17.30 -4.26
N GLU A 334 -0.08 18.34 -4.35
CA GLU A 334 -0.48 19.61 -4.97
C GLU A 334 -0.01 19.62 -6.42
N ARG A 335 -0.93 19.78 -7.35
CA ARG A 335 -0.63 19.83 -8.78
C ARG A 335 -1.08 21.13 -9.40
N PRO A 336 -0.25 21.74 -10.26
CA PRO A 336 -0.68 22.89 -11.05
C PRO A 336 -1.96 22.57 -11.82
N ARG A 337 -2.90 23.52 -11.85
CA ARG A 337 -4.07 23.42 -12.71
C ARG A 337 -3.69 23.63 -14.18
N PRO A 338 -4.42 22.99 -15.12
CA PRO A 338 -4.16 23.15 -16.54
C PRO A 338 -4.32 24.60 -17.04
N ASP A 339 -5.17 25.39 -16.39
CA ASP A 339 -5.40 26.81 -16.67
C ASP A 339 -4.27 27.73 -16.14
N GLY A 340 -3.30 27.17 -15.40
CA GLY A 340 -2.23 27.94 -14.76
C GLY A 340 -2.65 28.70 -13.51
N GLU A 341 -3.93 28.68 -13.15
CA GLU A 341 -4.47 29.42 -12.00
C GLU A 341 -4.51 28.56 -10.72
N GLY A 342 -3.36 28.47 -10.04
CA GLY A 342 -3.24 27.80 -8.75
C GLY A 342 -3.01 26.28 -8.83
N THR A 343 -3.24 25.59 -7.72
CA THR A 343 -3.00 24.15 -7.57
C THR A 343 -4.28 23.40 -7.24
N THR A 344 -4.31 22.11 -7.57
CA THR A 344 -5.33 21.17 -7.12
C THR A 344 -4.70 20.22 -6.11
N ARG A 345 -5.25 20.18 -4.90
CA ARG A 345 -4.85 19.21 -3.87
C ARG A 345 -5.52 17.87 -4.14
N ILE A 346 -4.73 16.82 -4.17
CA ILE A 346 -5.17 15.44 -4.38
C ILE A 346 -4.63 14.61 -3.22
N ILE A 347 -5.51 13.91 -2.51
CA ILE A 347 -5.10 12.97 -1.46
C ILE A 347 -4.98 11.58 -2.10
N ILE A 348 -3.77 11.05 -2.12
CA ILE A 348 -3.49 9.66 -2.50
C ILE A 348 -3.38 8.82 -1.23
N ARG A 349 -4.12 7.74 -1.18
CA ARG A 349 -4.05 6.78 -0.08
C ARG A 349 -3.34 5.52 -0.56
N HIS A 350 -2.53 4.95 0.32
CA HIS A 350 -1.74 3.76 0.02
C HIS A 350 -2.09 2.62 0.97
N PHE A 351 -2.31 1.43 0.43
CA PHE A 351 -2.42 0.23 1.23
C PHE A 351 -1.02 -0.35 1.48
N THR A 352 -0.32 0.20 2.47
CA THR A 352 1.09 -0.06 2.74
C THR A 352 1.39 -1.55 2.93
N ALA A 353 0.56 -2.27 3.70
CA ALA A 353 0.72 -3.70 3.93
C ALA A 353 0.78 -4.51 2.61
N ALA A 354 -0.08 -4.18 1.65
CA ALA A 354 -0.09 -4.87 0.35
C ALA A 354 1.20 -4.65 -0.45
N TRP A 355 1.75 -3.43 -0.42
CA TRP A 355 3.01 -3.13 -1.09
C TRP A 355 4.22 -3.77 -0.38
N VAL A 356 4.21 -3.80 0.95
CA VAL A 356 5.24 -4.51 1.74
C VAL A 356 5.19 -6.01 1.44
N VAL A 357 4.02 -6.63 1.39
CA VAL A 357 3.88 -8.05 1.00
C VAL A 357 4.48 -8.29 -0.38
N GLN A 358 4.15 -7.46 -1.38
CA GLN A 358 4.69 -7.59 -2.73
C GLN A 358 6.22 -7.45 -2.75
N ALA A 359 6.78 -6.45 -2.05
CA ALA A 359 8.23 -6.24 -1.97
C ALA A 359 8.94 -7.44 -1.33
N LEU A 360 8.43 -7.94 -0.20
CA LEU A 360 9.02 -9.07 0.53
C LEU A 360 8.86 -10.40 -0.22
N ALA A 361 7.73 -10.61 -0.91
CA ALA A 361 7.51 -11.79 -1.74
C ALA A 361 8.48 -11.86 -2.94
N ASN A 362 9.01 -10.73 -3.38
CA ASN A 362 10.02 -10.64 -4.44
C ASN A 362 11.47 -10.57 -3.90
N ALA A 363 11.68 -10.78 -2.59
CA ALA A 363 13.01 -10.79 -1.99
C ALA A 363 13.80 -12.03 -2.44
N PRO A 364 15.14 -11.94 -2.60
CA PRO A 364 15.98 -13.09 -2.96
C PRO A 364 15.90 -14.26 -1.97
N ARG A 365 15.65 -13.94 -0.70
CA ARG A 365 15.33 -14.88 0.37
C ARG A 365 14.04 -14.46 1.03
N LEU A 366 13.06 -15.34 1.06
CA LEU A 366 11.73 -15.05 1.59
C LEU A 366 11.79 -14.81 3.11
N PRO A 367 11.54 -13.59 3.61
CA PRO A 367 11.59 -13.26 5.04
C PRO A 367 10.26 -13.61 5.73
N LEU A 368 9.98 -14.91 5.90
CA LEU A 368 8.69 -15.43 6.35
C LEU A 368 8.10 -14.72 7.58
N PRO A 369 8.85 -14.44 8.68
CA PRO A 369 8.26 -13.79 9.85
C PRO A 369 7.73 -12.38 9.53
N ARG A 370 8.45 -11.61 8.71
CA ARG A 370 8.04 -10.25 8.33
C ARG A 370 6.91 -10.27 7.30
N LEU A 371 6.99 -11.19 6.34
CA LEU A 371 5.95 -11.41 5.33
C LEU A 371 4.62 -11.80 6.00
N ASN A 372 4.63 -12.75 6.93
CA ASN A 372 3.43 -13.19 7.66
C ASN A 372 2.80 -12.04 8.46
N ARG A 373 3.60 -11.17 9.06
CA ARG A 373 3.11 -9.98 9.75
C ARG A 373 2.38 -9.02 8.80
N ALA A 374 2.97 -8.73 7.65
CA ALA A 374 2.35 -7.88 6.65
C ALA A 374 1.07 -8.51 6.06
N LEU A 375 1.07 -9.83 5.84
CA LEU A 375 -0.13 -10.58 5.45
C LEU A 375 -1.23 -10.50 6.52
N GLY A 376 -0.87 -10.59 7.81
CA GLY A 376 -1.82 -10.40 8.92
C GLY A 376 -2.52 -9.04 8.83
N THR A 377 -1.76 -7.95 8.70
CA THR A 377 -2.32 -6.59 8.54
C THR A 377 -3.17 -6.45 7.26
N LEU A 378 -2.80 -7.13 6.17
CA LEU A 378 -3.60 -7.16 4.95
C LEU A 378 -4.95 -7.85 5.19
N TRP A 379 -4.97 -8.98 5.90
CA TRP A 379 -6.18 -9.73 6.22
C TRP A 379 -7.08 -9.02 7.23
N GLU A 380 -6.55 -8.23 8.16
CA GLU A 380 -7.33 -7.41 9.09
C GLU A 380 -8.26 -6.40 8.39
N ARG A 381 -7.97 -6.07 7.14
CA ARG A 381 -8.79 -5.18 6.32
C ARG A 381 -9.78 -5.90 5.41
N TYR A 382 -9.74 -7.23 5.36
CA TYR A 382 -10.69 -8.02 4.57
C TYR A 382 -12.01 -8.13 5.32
N ASP A 383 -13.08 -7.71 4.69
CA ASP A 383 -14.44 -7.87 5.17
C ASP A 383 -15.06 -9.10 4.50
N ALA A 384 -15.29 -10.17 5.28
CA ALA A 384 -15.77 -11.43 4.76
C ALA A 384 -17.23 -11.33 4.23
N ASP A 385 -18.06 -10.44 4.79
CA ASP A 385 -19.45 -10.23 4.37
C ASP A 385 -19.49 -9.48 3.02
N GLN A 386 -18.60 -8.52 2.85
CA GLN A 386 -18.45 -7.80 1.58
C GLN A 386 -17.61 -8.57 0.56
N GLY A 387 -16.76 -9.50 1.00
CA GLY A 387 -15.81 -10.22 0.14
C GLY A 387 -14.70 -9.36 -0.45
N LEU A 388 -14.43 -8.19 0.13
CA LEU A 388 -13.53 -7.15 -0.37
C LEU A 388 -12.74 -6.50 0.79
N TRP A 389 -11.75 -5.67 0.47
CA TRP A 389 -10.98 -4.93 1.47
C TRP A 389 -11.58 -3.57 1.76
N VAL A 390 -11.74 -3.26 3.06
CA VAL A 390 -12.33 -2.03 3.56
C VAL A 390 -11.28 -1.01 3.98
N TRP A 391 -11.58 0.27 3.75
CA TRP A 391 -10.77 1.40 4.19
C TRP A 391 -11.49 2.19 5.29
N GLY A 392 -10.78 2.44 6.41
CA GLY A 392 -11.26 3.32 7.48
C GLY A 392 -12.63 2.93 8.03
N SER A 393 -13.65 3.73 7.77
CA SER A 393 -15.02 3.57 8.30
C SER A 393 -15.91 2.62 7.48
N GLY A 394 -15.34 1.76 6.66
CA GLY A 394 -16.11 0.80 5.85
C GLY A 394 -16.22 1.19 4.37
N ASP A 395 -15.53 2.22 3.90
CA ASP A 395 -15.41 2.50 2.47
C ASP A 395 -14.81 1.29 1.73
N LEU A 396 -15.32 0.98 0.51
CA LEU A 396 -14.83 -0.09 -0.36
C LEU A 396 -14.12 0.49 -1.60
N PRO A 397 -12.90 1.03 -1.46
CA PRO A 397 -12.17 1.56 -2.60
C PRO A 397 -11.60 0.43 -3.45
N ILE A 398 -11.91 0.43 -4.74
CA ILE A 398 -11.51 -0.64 -5.66
C ILE A 398 -9.99 -0.82 -5.79
N TRP A 399 -9.21 0.28 -5.64
CA TRP A 399 -7.76 0.24 -5.68
C TRP A 399 -7.15 -0.60 -4.54
N GLN A 400 -7.78 -0.58 -3.35
CA GLN A 400 -7.32 -1.36 -2.20
C GLN A 400 -7.50 -2.86 -2.45
N THR A 401 -8.59 -3.23 -3.11
CA THR A 401 -8.82 -4.62 -3.52
C THR A 401 -7.78 -5.07 -4.55
N LEU A 402 -7.45 -4.23 -5.54
CA LEU A 402 -6.37 -4.53 -6.50
C LEU A 402 -5.03 -4.74 -5.80
N ASP A 403 -4.63 -3.81 -4.92
CA ASP A 403 -3.38 -3.91 -4.18
C ASP A 403 -3.32 -5.21 -3.36
N ALA A 404 -4.43 -5.55 -2.70
CA ALA A 404 -4.53 -6.75 -1.86
C ALA A 404 -4.44 -8.06 -2.67
N VAL A 405 -5.22 -8.22 -3.74
CA VAL A 405 -5.17 -9.46 -4.53
C VAL A 405 -3.83 -9.64 -5.24
N THR A 406 -3.20 -8.53 -5.66
CA THR A 406 -1.86 -8.56 -6.25
C THR A 406 -0.83 -9.02 -5.21
N ALA A 407 -0.92 -8.52 -3.99
CA ALA A 407 -0.05 -8.92 -2.88
C ALA A 407 -0.23 -10.41 -2.52
N LEU A 408 -1.47 -10.88 -2.41
CA LEU A 408 -1.76 -12.29 -2.12
C LEU A 408 -1.24 -13.22 -3.22
N ARG A 409 -1.42 -12.83 -4.49
CA ARG A 409 -0.88 -13.59 -5.62
C ARG A 409 0.66 -13.66 -5.57
N ALA A 410 1.32 -12.51 -5.30
CA ALA A 410 2.77 -12.47 -5.18
C ALA A 410 3.28 -13.38 -4.05
N ALA A 411 2.65 -13.32 -2.86
CA ALA A 411 3.00 -14.17 -1.73
C ALA A 411 2.79 -15.66 -2.04
N ALA A 412 1.68 -16.02 -2.68
CA ALA A 412 1.40 -17.42 -3.05
C ALA A 412 2.45 -17.97 -4.04
N LEU A 413 2.81 -17.19 -5.06
CA LEU A 413 3.84 -17.56 -6.02
C LEU A 413 5.21 -17.72 -5.36
N ALA A 414 5.58 -16.84 -4.42
CA ALA A 414 6.85 -16.91 -3.71
C ALA A 414 6.97 -18.16 -2.82
N VAL A 415 5.87 -18.63 -2.26
CA VAL A 415 5.85 -19.84 -1.43
C VAL A 415 5.79 -21.11 -2.30
N ALA A 416 5.09 -21.05 -3.44
CA ALA A 416 4.91 -22.21 -4.33
C ALA A 416 6.16 -22.58 -5.16
N VAL A 417 7.04 -21.61 -5.41
CA VAL A 417 8.29 -21.81 -6.17
C VAL A 417 9.46 -21.88 -5.17
N PRO A 418 9.98 -23.08 -4.84
CA PRO A 418 11.17 -23.15 -4.00
C PRO A 418 12.30 -22.40 -4.69
N PRO A 419 13.15 -21.69 -3.93
CA PRO A 419 14.31 -21.01 -4.49
C PRO A 419 15.15 -22.04 -5.26
N LEU A 420 15.46 -21.75 -6.51
CA LEU A 420 16.39 -22.54 -7.28
C LEU A 420 17.68 -22.66 -6.45
N SER A 421 18.04 -23.88 -6.08
CA SER A 421 19.32 -24.11 -5.41
C SER A 421 20.41 -23.47 -6.27
N PRO A 422 21.33 -22.69 -5.70
CA PRO A 422 22.45 -22.18 -6.49
C PRO A 422 23.12 -23.37 -7.18
N PRO A 423 23.54 -23.22 -8.46
CA PRO A 423 24.26 -24.27 -9.14
C PRO A 423 25.41 -24.69 -8.25
N GLY A 424 25.44 -25.97 -7.90
CA GLY A 424 26.38 -26.52 -6.93
C GLY A 424 27.80 -26.06 -7.25
N THR A 425 28.42 -25.43 -6.28
CA THR A 425 29.86 -25.23 -6.27
C THR A 425 30.51 -26.63 -6.36
N PRO A 426 31.35 -26.90 -7.35
CA PRO A 426 32.00 -28.18 -7.53
C PRO A 426 32.88 -28.58 -6.34
#